data_0e13f23687994cc5491c8230a015b6a3
#
_entry.id   0e13f23687994cc5491c8230a015b6a3
#
_cell.length_a   1.000
_cell.length_b   1.000
_cell.length_c   1.000
_cell.angle_alpha   90.00
_cell.angle_beta   90.00
_cell.angle_gamma   90.00
#
_symmetry.space_group_name_H-M   'P 1'
#
loop_
_entity.id
_entity.type
_entity.pdbx_description
1 polymer ?
#
loop_
_entity_poly.entity_id
_entity_poly.type
_entity_poly.pdbx_seq_one_letter_code
_entity_poly.pdbx_strand_id
1 'polypeptide(L)'
;MCVREREREMGSNSLSMLLVSFFILVGCAVQSHGGKTSNFVRKDEKAIDMALDSDVFTVPTGYNAPQQVHITQGDMNGTAMIISWVTQDEPGSSQVLYGTSEEKLEFSAEGKITQYKYYTYTSGFIHHCTLKHLKHDTKYYYEIGIGHTTRKFWFTTPPKVGPDVPYTFGLIGDLGQSYDSNKTLTHYEMNPVKGQAVLFVGDLSYADNYPNHDNVRWDTWGRFTERSTAYQPWIWTAGNHEIDFAPEIGETIPFKPYTHRYHVPYRASGSTAPFWYSIKRASAYIIVLSSYSAYGKYTPQFKWLEAEFPKVNRSETPWLIVLMHSPWYNSYNYHYMEGESMRVMYEPWFVKYKVDVVFAGHVHAYERSERVSNVAYNIVNGLCMPLPDPSAPVYITIGDGGNLEGLATNMTEPQPKYSAYREASFGHATFDIKNRTHAYYGWHRNQDGYAVEADTMWFYNRFWNAVDEPSSSS
;
A
#
# COMPACT_ATOMS: atom_id res chain seq x y z
N MET A 1 0.14 10.84 -83.65
CA MET A 1 1.27 10.50 -82.77
C MET A 1 1.34 11.55 -81.66
N CYS A 2 0.30 11.72 -80.89
CA CYS A 2 0.24 12.71 -79.84
C CYS A 2 -0.93 12.48 -78.83
N VAL A 3 -1.12 11.22 -78.37
CA VAL A 3 -2.18 10.90 -77.38
C VAL A 3 -1.66 9.92 -76.33
N ARG A 4 -0.43 9.41 -76.41
CA ARG A 4 0.06 8.36 -75.48
C ARG A 4 0.99 8.84 -74.33
N GLU A 5 1.33 10.12 -74.29
CA GLU A 5 2.26 10.64 -73.24
C GLU A 5 1.54 11.30 -72.02
N ARG A 6 0.23 11.59 -72.13
CA ARG A 6 -0.51 12.21 -71.01
C ARG A 6 -1.05 11.27 -69.94
N GLU A 7 -1.10 9.97 -70.18
CA GLU A 7 -1.59 9.02 -69.21
C GLU A 7 -0.54 8.46 -68.24
N ARG A 8 0.74 8.66 -68.50
CA ARG A 8 1.84 8.22 -67.60
C ARG A 8 2.19 9.20 -66.49
N GLU A 9 1.91 10.47 -66.60
CA GLU A 9 2.18 11.46 -65.56
C GLU A 9 1.12 11.56 -64.48
N MET A 10 -0.15 11.23 -64.79
CA MET A 10 -1.23 11.24 -63.78
C MET A 10 -1.19 10.03 -62.84
N GLY A 11 -0.60 8.92 -63.23
CA GLY A 11 -0.50 7.70 -62.38
C GLY A 11 0.59 7.79 -61.30
N SER A 12 1.66 8.54 -61.58
CA SER A 12 2.79 8.68 -60.63
C SER A 12 2.50 9.64 -59.49
N ASN A 13 1.78 10.72 -59.77
CA ASN A 13 1.46 11.74 -58.73
C ASN A 13 0.36 11.28 -57.76
N SER A 14 -0.61 10.44 -58.22
CA SER A 14 -1.66 9.92 -57.33
C SER A 14 -1.15 8.82 -56.38
N LEU A 15 -0.16 8.03 -56.83
CA LEU A 15 0.46 7.01 -55.97
C LEU A 15 1.38 7.63 -54.90
N SER A 16 2.11 8.69 -55.27
CA SER A 16 2.93 9.44 -54.32
C SER A 16 2.12 10.21 -53.30
N MET A 17 0.98 10.79 -53.69
CA MET A 17 0.05 11.43 -52.75
C MET A 17 -0.63 10.43 -51.80
N LEU A 18 -1.00 9.24 -52.28
CA LEU A 18 -1.56 8.16 -51.45
C LEU A 18 -0.54 7.61 -50.46
N LEU A 19 0.72 7.44 -50.86
CA LEU A 19 1.81 7.02 -49.96
C LEU A 19 2.15 8.06 -48.92
N VAL A 20 2.19 9.34 -49.27
CA VAL A 20 2.42 10.44 -48.31
C VAL A 20 1.23 10.58 -47.33
N SER A 21 -0.01 10.45 -47.82
CA SER A 21 -1.18 10.45 -46.97
C SER A 21 -1.23 9.23 -46.02
N PHE A 22 -0.79 8.05 -46.48
CA PHE A 22 -0.70 6.85 -45.66
C PHE A 22 0.41 6.96 -44.59
N PHE A 23 1.57 7.54 -44.92
CA PHE A 23 2.64 7.84 -43.95
C PHE A 23 2.24 8.93 -42.94
N ILE A 24 1.47 9.93 -43.34
CA ILE A 24 0.95 10.96 -42.42
C ILE A 24 -0.12 10.34 -41.51
N LEU A 25 -0.99 9.45 -42.01
CA LEU A 25 -1.98 8.74 -41.21
C LEU A 25 -1.32 7.72 -40.25
N VAL A 26 -0.28 7.01 -40.68
CA VAL A 26 0.49 6.10 -39.82
C VAL A 26 1.35 6.87 -38.83
N GLY A 27 1.92 8.03 -39.23
CA GLY A 27 2.69 8.91 -38.33
C GLY A 27 1.80 9.61 -37.28
N CYS A 28 0.52 9.90 -37.59
CA CYS A 28 -0.44 10.42 -36.62
C CYS A 28 -1.06 9.34 -35.70
N ALA A 29 -0.96 8.05 -36.08
CA ALA A 29 -1.48 6.95 -35.26
C ALA A 29 -0.49 6.50 -34.15
N VAL A 30 0.70 7.09 -34.07
CA VAL A 30 1.75 6.67 -33.11
C VAL A 30 1.90 7.65 -31.93
N GLN A 31 1.03 8.62 -31.77
CA GLN A 31 1.08 9.56 -30.63
C GLN A 31 -0.29 9.79 -29.99
N SER A 32 -1.01 8.73 -29.63
CA SER A 32 -1.96 8.83 -28.53
C SER A 32 -1.35 8.17 -27.31
N HIS A 33 -0.48 8.86 -26.61
CA HIS A 33 -0.16 8.56 -25.22
C HIS A 33 -1.36 9.00 -24.36
N GLY A 34 -2.49 8.37 -24.56
CA GLY A 34 -3.61 8.39 -23.65
C GLY A 34 -3.49 7.20 -22.71
N GLY A 35 -3.76 7.38 -21.42
CA GLY A 35 -3.86 6.29 -20.48
C GLY A 35 -4.89 5.25 -20.93
N LYS A 36 -4.83 4.07 -20.34
CA LYS A 36 -5.72 2.96 -20.65
C LYS A 36 -6.76 2.80 -19.54
N THR A 37 -8.02 3.08 -19.88
CA THR A 37 -9.13 2.54 -19.09
C THR A 37 -9.34 1.09 -19.52
N SER A 38 -9.38 0.18 -18.55
CA SER A 38 -9.58 -1.24 -18.83
C SER A 38 -10.93 -1.49 -19.48
N ASN A 39 -10.96 -2.38 -20.48
CA ASN A 39 -12.20 -2.90 -21.08
C ASN A 39 -12.75 -4.13 -20.33
N PHE A 40 -12.16 -4.47 -19.20
CA PHE A 40 -12.62 -5.60 -18.41
C PHE A 40 -14.04 -5.35 -17.89
N VAL A 41 -14.95 -6.26 -18.22
CA VAL A 41 -16.34 -6.24 -17.74
C VAL A 41 -16.46 -7.30 -16.68
N ARG A 42 -16.51 -6.85 -15.43
CA ARG A 42 -16.78 -7.76 -14.32
C ARG A 42 -18.28 -7.96 -14.15
N LYS A 43 -18.62 -9.07 -13.54
CA LYS A 43 -19.98 -9.31 -13.06
C LYS A 43 -20.22 -8.42 -11.82
N ASP A 44 -21.23 -7.55 -11.90
CA ASP A 44 -21.62 -6.74 -10.74
C ASP A 44 -22.15 -7.63 -9.63
N GLU A 45 -21.42 -7.63 -8.51
CA GLU A 45 -21.82 -8.27 -7.26
C GLU A 45 -21.71 -7.23 -6.15
N LYS A 46 -22.72 -7.16 -5.30
CA LYS A 46 -22.68 -6.27 -4.13
C LYS A 46 -21.62 -6.80 -3.16
N ALA A 47 -20.72 -5.94 -2.71
CA ALA A 47 -19.79 -6.27 -1.64
C ALA A 47 -20.60 -6.57 -0.35
N ILE A 48 -20.35 -7.70 0.26
CA ILE A 48 -21.07 -8.19 1.45
C ILE A 48 -20.04 -8.72 2.44
N ASP A 49 -20.12 -8.27 3.69
CA ASP A 49 -19.27 -8.79 4.74
C ASP A 49 -19.58 -10.26 5.04
N MET A 50 -18.54 -10.99 5.36
CA MET A 50 -18.67 -12.37 5.84
C MET A 50 -19.47 -12.40 7.15
N ALA A 51 -20.31 -13.40 7.30
CA ALA A 51 -21.08 -13.59 8.51
C ALA A 51 -20.15 -13.80 9.73
N LEU A 52 -20.55 -13.31 10.91
CA LEU A 52 -19.71 -13.38 12.11
C LEU A 52 -19.35 -14.80 12.55
N ASP A 53 -20.13 -15.79 12.15
CA ASP A 53 -19.90 -17.22 12.36
C ASP A 53 -19.12 -17.91 11.24
N SER A 54 -18.58 -17.16 10.29
CA SER A 54 -17.74 -17.69 9.21
C SER A 54 -16.46 -18.31 9.78
N ASP A 55 -16.02 -19.42 9.17
CA ASP A 55 -14.82 -20.17 9.59
C ASP A 55 -13.56 -19.33 9.69
N VAL A 56 -13.42 -18.30 8.83
CA VAL A 56 -12.27 -17.38 8.84
C VAL A 56 -12.17 -16.53 10.11
N PHE A 57 -13.25 -16.42 10.87
CA PHE A 57 -13.32 -15.70 12.16
C PHE A 57 -13.26 -16.61 13.38
N THR A 58 -13.04 -17.91 13.16
CA THR A 58 -13.03 -18.89 14.25
C THR A 58 -12.00 -18.53 15.32
N VAL A 59 -12.46 -18.52 16.57
CA VAL A 59 -11.58 -18.34 17.72
C VAL A 59 -10.71 -19.59 17.88
N PRO A 60 -9.38 -19.45 18.06
CA PRO A 60 -8.52 -20.61 18.31
C PRO A 60 -8.97 -21.44 19.52
N THR A 61 -8.85 -22.76 19.40
CA THR A 61 -9.24 -23.70 20.46
C THR A 61 -8.28 -23.64 21.65
N GLY A 62 -8.81 -23.85 22.86
CA GLY A 62 -8.05 -23.87 24.11
C GLY A 62 -8.34 -22.67 25.01
N TYR A 63 -8.11 -22.85 26.31
CA TYR A 63 -8.36 -21.80 27.30
C TYR A 63 -7.37 -20.63 27.08
N ASN A 64 -7.92 -19.44 27.01
CA ASN A 64 -7.19 -18.18 26.82
C ASN A 64 -6.20 -18.21 25.64
N ALA A 65 -6.53 -18.95 24.58
CA ALA A 65 -5.65 -19.13 23.42
C ALA A 65 -5.37 -17.77 22.73
N PRO A 66 -4.09 -17.44 22.46
CA PRO A 66 -3.75 -16.24 21.71
C PRO A 66 -4.44 -16.20 20.36
N GLN A 67 -4.96 -15.04 19.98
CA GLN A 67 -5.65 -14.80 18.71
C GLN A 67 -5.23 -13.45 18.11
N GLN A 68 -5.64 -13.19 16.87
CA GLN A 68 -5.35 -11.91 16.17
C GLN A 68 -3.85 -11.60 16.08
N VAL A 69 -3.06 -12.64 15.89
CA VAL A 69 -1.61 -12.55 15.89
C VAL A 69 -1.13 -11.80 14.65
N HIS A 70 -0.34 -10.76 14.86
CA HIS A 70 0.23 -9.99 13.77
C HIS A 70 1.63 -9.49 14.11
N ILE A 71 2.45 -9.34 13.07
CA ILE A 71 3.83 -8.91 13.21
C ILE A 71 4.13 -7.73 12.29
N THR A 72 5.04 -6.86 12.73
CA THR A 72 5.59 -5.77 11.94
C THR A 72 7.05 -5.52 12.29
N GLN A 73 7.79 -4.85 11.39
CA GLN A 73 9.17 -4.47 11.67
C GLN A 73 9.24 -3.58 12.92
N GLY A 74 10.19 -3.86 13.83
CA GLY A 74 10.27 -3.22 15.13
C GLY A 74 11.34 -2.13 15.27
N ASP A 75 12.17 -1.91 14.24
CA ASP A 75 13.24 -0.92 14.24
C ASP A 75 13.49 -0.33 12.84
N MET A 76 14.47 0.56 12.73
CA MET A 76 14.83 1.19 11.47
C MET A 76 15.42 0.21 10.44
N ASN A 77 16.15 -0.81 10.84
CA ASN A 77 17.01 -1.60 9.96
C ASN A 77 16.59 -3.07 9.78
N GLY A 78 15.45 -3.47 10.37
CA GLY A 78 14.92 -4.83 10.23
C GLY A 78 15.57 -5.87 11.16
N THR A 79 16.22 -5.42 12.25
CA THR A 79 16.79 -6.29 13.29
C THR A 79 15.91 -6.44 14.53
N ALA A 80 14.69 -5.92 14.47
CA ALA A 80 13.67 -6.11 15.48
C ALA A 80 12.30 -6.42 14.85
N MET A 81 11.48 -7.21 15.57
CA MET A 81 10.12 -7.57 15.18
C MET A 81 9.17 -7.29 16.34
N ILE A 82 8.10 -6.54 16.09
CA ILE A 82 7.00 -6.40 17.04
C ILE A 82 6.02 -7.55 16.76
N ILE A 83 5.75 -8.32 17.80
CA ILE A 83 4.72 -9.37 17.81
C ILE A 83 3.58 -8.90 18.67
N SER A 84 2.37 -8.93 18.14
CA SER A 84 1.14 -8.52 18.83
C SER A 84 0.11 -9.62 18.76
N TRP A 85 -0.64 -9.80 19.85
CA TRP A 85 -1.73 -10.77 19.93
C TRP A 85 -2.76 -10.36 20.98
N VAL A 86 -3.87 -11.05 21.04
CA VAL A 86 -4.93 -10.81 22.02
C VAL A 86 -5.21 -12.10 22.80
N THR A 87 -5.38 -11.98 24.12
CA THR A 87 -5.98 -13.01 24.98
C THR A 87 -7.31 -12.50 25.49
N GLN A 88 -8.33 -13.38 25.59
CA GLN A 88 -9.70 -12.93 25.82
C GLN A 88 -10.12 -13.00 27.28
N ASP A 89 -9.77 -14.09 27.97
CA ASP A 89 -10.35 -14.42 29.30
C ASP A 89 -9.58 -13.74 30.43
N GLU A 90 -8.25 -13.71 30.32
CA GLU A 90 -7.37 -13.09 31.30
C GLU A 90 -6.06 -12.58 30.62
N PRO A 91 -5.31 -11.69 31.29
CA PRO A 91 -4.06 -11.17 30.71
C PRO A 91 -3.09 -12.26 30.29
N GLY A 92 -2.84 -13.24 31.18
CA GLY A 92 -1.82 -14.25 30.96
C GLY A 92 -0.42 -13.66 30.86
N SER A 93 0.50 -14.42 30.27
CA SER A 93 1.89 -13.98 30.06
C SER A 93 2.04 -13.16 28.77
N SER A 94 2.77 -12.06 28.82
CA SER A 94 3.21 -11.31 27.64
C SER A 94 4.60 -11.73 27.13
N GLN A 95 5.12 -12.86 27.61
CA GLN A 95 6.37 -13.44 27.18
C GLN A 95 6.25 -14.08 25.79
N VAL A 96 7.25 -13.84 24.95
CA VAL A 96 7.46 -14.54 23.69
C VAL A 96 8.72 -15.39 23.82
N LEU A 97 8.61 -16.70 23.60
CA LEU A 97 9.76 -17.57 23.40
C LEU A 97 10.09 -17.63 21.92
N TYR A 98 11.37 -17.56 21.55
CA TYR A 98 11.75 -17.58 20.14
C TYR A 98 13.13 -18.20 19.91
N GLY A 99 13.39 -18.64 18.70
CA GLY A 99 14.65 -19.26 18.31
C GLY A 99 14.71 -19.53 16.81
N THR A 100 15.87 -20.00 16.34
CA THR A 100 16.09 -20.36 14.93
C THR A 100 15.74 -21.82 14.63
N SER A 101 15.36 -22.61 15.64
CA SER A 101 14.87 -23.97 15.52
C SER A 101 13.47 -24.06 16.10
N GLU A 102 12.59 -24.78 15.43
CA GLU A 102 11.21 -24.98 15.90
C GLU A 102 11.15 -25.79 17.20
N GLU A 103 12.10 -26.71 17.38
CA GLU A 103 12.17 -27.59 18.55
C GLU A 103 12.84 -26.92 19.75
N LYS A 104 13.62 -25.85 19.53
CA LYS A 104 14.40 -25.19 20.57
C LYS A 104 14.28 -23.65 20.47
N LEU A 105 13.46 -23.10 21.35
CA LEU A 105 13.29 -21.65 21.48
C LEU A 105 14.21 -21.15 22.60
N GLU A 106 15.43 -20.75 22.22
CA GLU A 106 16.51 -20.42 23.15
C GLU A 106 16.41 -19.05 23.79
N PHE A 107 15.61 -18.17 23.20
CA PHE A 107 15.49 -16.78 23.62
C PHE A 107 14.10 -16.48 24.14
N SER A 108 14.02 -15.46 24.99
CA SER A 108 12.75 -14.93 25.45
C SER A 108 12.77 -13.41 25.45
N ALA A 109 11.59 -12.81 25.27
CA ALA A 109 11.38 -11.39 25.39
C ALA A 109 10.07 -11.15 26.12
N GLU A 110 9.99 -10.07 26.91
CA GLU A 110 8.80 -9.67 27.67
C GLU A 110 8.13 -8.50 26.99
N GLY A 111 6.81 -8.60 26.82
CA GLY A 111 5.96 -7.59 26.21
C GLY A 111 5.25 -6.71 27.23
N LYS A 112 4.32 -5.92 26.72
CA LYS A 112 3.40 -5.10 27.50
C LYS A 112 1.97 -5.47 27.14
N ILE A 113 1.08 -5.31 28.11
CA ILE A 113 -0.36 -5.54 27.93
C ILE A 113 -1.07 -4.21 27.95
N THR A 114 -2.02 -4.04 27.07
CA THR A 114 -2.97 -2.93 27.06
C THR A 114 -4.39 -3.45 26.85
N GLN A 115 -5.36 -2.65 27.20
CA GLN A 115 -6.78 -2.90 26.97
C GLN A 115 -7.46 -1.56 26.76
N TYR A 116 -8.51 -1.52 25.95
CA TYR A 116 -9.29 -0.29 25.77
C TYR A 116 -10.79 -0.58 25.84
N LYS A 117 -11.53 0.47 26.15
CA LYS A 117 -12.99 0.50 26.03
C LYS A 117 -13.39 1.41 24.89
N TYR A 118 -14.40 1.02 24.16
CA TYR A 118 -15.04 1.80 23.14
C TYR A 118 -16.54 1.64 23.26
N TYR A 119 -17.25 2.68 23.67
CA TYR A 119 -18.66 2.63 24.04
C TYR A 119 -18.95 1.48 25.02
N THR A 120 -19.77 0.49 24.66
CA THR A 120 -20.08 -0.68 25.48
C THR A 120 -19.09 -1.84 25.30
N TYR A 121 -18.23 -1.79 24.29
CA TYR A 121 -17.23 -2.81 24.02
C TYR A 121 -16.01 -2.65 24.93
N THR A 122 -15.48 -3.78 25.38
CA THR A 122 -14.15 -3.83 26.02
C THR A 122 -13.32 -4.84 25.26
N SER A 123 -12.14 -4.45 24.82
CA SER A 123 -11.23 -5.35 24.11
C SER A 123 -10.76 -6.49 25.00
N GLY A 124 -10.31 -7.60 24.42
CA GLY A 124 -9.43 -8.52 25.10
C GLY A 124 -8.12 -7.82 25.56
N PHE A 125 -7.26 -8.56 26.20
CA PHE A 125 -5.95 -8.09 26.62
C PHE A 125 -5.00 -8.15 25.41
N ILE A 126 -4.54 -6.99 24.98
CA ILE A 126 -3.71 -6.83 23.79
C ILE A 126 -2.25 -6.80 24.22
N HIS A 127 -1.47 -7.71 23.68
CA HIS A 127 -0.05 -7.86 23.99
C HIS A 127 0.81 -7.29 22.86
N HIS A 128 1.91 -6.64 23.22
CA HIS A 128 2.93 -6.17 22.29
C HIS A 128 4.31 -6.49 22.82
N CYS A 129 5.03 -7.34 22.12
CA CYS A 129 6.40 -7.72 22.47
C CYS A 129 7.36 -7.41 21.32
N THR A 130 8.47 -6.75 21.60
CA THR A 130 9.49 -6.44 20.60
C THR A 130 10.70 -7.34 20.77
N LEU A 131 10.90 -8.25 19.84
CA LEU A 131 12.13 -9.02 19.70
C LEU A 131 13.21 -8.13 19.11
N LYS A 132 14.41 -8.12 19.70
CA LYS A 132 15.52 -7.24 19.31
C LYS A 132 16.77 -8.03 18.98
N HIS A 133 17.71 -7.38 18.29
CA HIS A 133 19.01 -7.95 17.94
C HIS A 133 18.90 -9.24 17.11
N LEU A 134 17.87 -9.30 16.27
CA LEU A 134 17.66 -10.41 15.34
C LEU A 134 18.73 -10.36 14.24
N LYS A 135 19.17 -11.52 13.78
CA LYS A 135 20.03 -11.64 12.61
C LYS A 135 19.23 -11.37 11.35
N HIS A 136 19.85 -10.77 10.36
CA HIS A 136 19.25 -10.60 9.03
C HIS A 136 19.11 -11.95 8.31
N ASP A 137 18.17 -12.00 7.35
CA ASP A 137 17.92 -13.15 6.46
C ASP A 137 17.84 -14.47 7.23
N THR A 138 17.12 -14.46 8.35
CA THR A 138 17.07 -15.57 9.30
C THR A 138 15.62 -15.90 9.63
N LYS A 139 15.26 -17.17 9.50
CA LYS A 139 13.96 -17.67 9.95
C LYS A 139 13.98 -17.86 11.46
N TYR A 140 12.99 -17.28 12.13
CA TYR A 140 12.72 -17.42 13.55
C TYR A 140 11.36 -18.07 13.75
N TYR A 141 11.31 -19.02 14.68
CA TYR A 141 10.08 -19.55 15.25
C TYR A 141 9.79 -18.82 16.54
N TYR A 142 8.52 -18.57 16.84
CA TYR A 142 8.12 -17.94 18.08
C TYR A 142 6.88 -18.58 18.66
N GLU A 143 6.77 -18.59 19.99
CA GLU A 143 5.67 -19.17 20.75
C GLU A 143 5.13 -18.13 21.74
N ILE A 144 3.82 -18.02 21.80
CA ILE A 144 3.05 -17.11 22.66
C ILE A 144 1.98 -17.87 23.41
N GLY A 145 1.36 -17.24 24.44
CA GLY A 145 0.35 -17.89 25.27
C GLY A 145 0.92 -18.73 26.41
N ILE A 146 2.14 -18.40 26.85
CA ILE A 146 2.86 -19.15 27.90
C ILE A 146 2.02 -19.21 29.18
N GLY A 147 1.88 -20.41 29.74
CA GLY A 147 1.09 -20.68 30.96
C GLY A 147 -0.38 -21.04 30.70
N HIS A 148 -0.86 -20.90 29.47
CA HIS A 148 -2.19 -21.30 29.02
C HIS A 148 -2.10 -22.14 27.74
N THR A 149 -2.98 -21.89 26.76
CA THR A 149 -2.85 -22.51 25.45
C THR A 149 -1.76 -21.80 24.66
N THR A 150 -0.69 -22.49 24.33
CA THR A 150 0.40 -21.92 23.51
C THR A 150 0.11 -22.09 22.03
N ARG A 151 0.56 -21.12 21.24
CA ARG A 151 0.54 -21.19 19.76
C ARG A 151 1.91 -20.81 19.20
N LYS A 152 2.33 -21.51 18.18
CA LYS A 152 3.66 -21.37 17.56
C LYS A 152 3.52 -20.90 16.12
N PHE A 153 4.36 -19.96 15.74
CA PHE A 153 4.43 -19.35 14.42
C PHE A 153 5.90 -19.17 14.00
N TRP A 154 6.11 -18.59 12.83
CA TRP A 154 7.45 -18.27 12.34
C TRP A 154 7.43 -17.01 11.46
N PHE A 155 8.56 -16.36 11.33
CA PHE A 155 8.79 -15.29 10.36
C PHE A 155 10.25 -15.32 9.86
N THR A 156 10.53 -14.62 8.77
CA THR A 156 11.88 -14.41 8.28
C THR A 156 12.23 -12.92 8.37
N THR A 157 13.36 -12.60 8.99
CA THR A 157 13.88 -11.23 9.01
C THR A 157 14.33 -10.79 7.62
N PRO A 158 14.28 -9.49 7.29
CA PRO A 158 14.75 -9.03 5.99
C PRO A 158 16.25 -9.26 5.85
N PRO A 159 16.77 -9.34 4.61
CA PRO A 159 18.22 -9.29 4.38
C PRO A 159 18.79 -7.95 4.87
N LYS A 160 20.10 -7.92 5.08
CA LYS A 160 20.79 -6.69 5.46
C LYS A 160 20.59 -5.62 4.40
N VAL A 161 20.35 -4.40 4.85
CA VAL A 161 20.16 -3.23 3.96
C VAL A 161 21.36 -3.06 3.03
N GLY A 162 21.08 -2.84 1.78
CA GLY A 162 22.10 -2.66 0.74
C GLY A 162 21.49 -2.34 -0.64
N PRO A 163 22.28 -1.71 -1.54
CA PRO A 163 21.71 -1.12 -2.75
C PRO A 163 21.21 -2.14 -3.79
N ASP A 164 21.79 -3.32 -3.86
CA ASP A 164 21.41 -4.34 -4.85
C ASP A 164 20.71 -5.55 -4.21
N VAL A 165 20.14 -5.37 -3.05
CA VAL A 165 19.43 -6.42 -2.34
C VAL A 165 18.01 -6.55 -2.91
N PRO A 166 17.68 -7.66 -3.60
CA PRO A 166 16.35 -7.87 -4.16
C PRO A 166 15.34 -8.07 -3.02
N TYR A 167 14.14 -7.55 -3.23
CA TYR A 167 13.06 -7.70 -2.25
C TYR A 167 11.69 -7.46 -2.87
N THR A 168 10.74 -8.34 -2.60
CA THR A 168 9.37 -8.21 -3.09
C THR A 168 8.45 -7.76 -1.96
N PHE A 169 7.69 -6.70 -2.21
CA PHE A 169 6.60 -6.24 -1.36
C PHE A 169 5.25 -6.64 -1.93
N GLY A 170 4.35 -7.13 -1.08
CA GLY A 170 2.93 -7.18 -1.38
C GLY A 170 2.28 -5.83 -1.13
N LEU A 171 1.18 -5.55 -1.81
CA LEU A 171 0.43 -4.31 -1.69
C LEU A 171 -1.05 -4.64 -1.57
N ILE A 172 -1.65 -4.19 -0.47
CA ILE A 172 -3.07 -4.34 -0.16
C ILE A 172 -3.50 -3.06 0.55
N GLY A 173 -4.69 -2.57 0.26
CA GLY A 173 -5.34 -1.48 0.99
C GLY A 173 -6.84 -1.69 1.06
N ASP A 174 -7.50 -1.01 1.98
CA ASP A 174 -8.96 -0.96 2.05
C ASP A 174 -9.59 -2.36 2.07
N LEU A 175 -8.99 -3.24 2.90
CA LEU A 175 -9.28 -4.67 2.84
C LEU A 175 -10.67 -4.99 3.39
N GLY A 176 -11.03 -4.49 4.58
CA GLY A 176 -12.28 -4.90 5.24
C GLY A 176 -12.34 -6.41 5.52
N GLN A 177 -13.54 -6.95 5.58
CA GLN A 177 -13.78 -8.35 5.93
C GLN A 177 -14.97 -8.96 5.15
N SER A 178 -15.13 -8.56 3.90
CA SER A 178 -16.14 -9.08 2.99
C SER A 178 -15.70 -10.41 2.34
N TYR A 179 -16.58 -11.03 1.59
CA TYR A 179 -16.23 -12.19 0.75
C TYR A 179 -15.16 -11.81 -0.30
N ASP A 180 -15.18 -10.58 -0.83
CA ASP A 180 -14.15 -10.10 -1.75
C ASP A 180 -12.82 -9.85 -1.02
N SER A 181 -12.84 -9.35 0.21
CA SER A 181 -11.66 -9.24 1.08
C SER A 181 -10.98 -10.60 1.27
N ASN A 182 -11.78 -11.63 1.55
CA ASN A 182 -11.27 -13.00 1.71
C ASN A 182 -10.66 -13.52 0.40
N LYS A 183 -11.26 -13.19 -0.74
CA LYS A 183 -10.74 -13.55 -2.06
C LYS A 183 -9.41 -12.84 -2.36
N THR A 184 -9.33 -11.55 -2.10
CA THR A 184 -8.10 -10.75 -2.25
C THR A 184 -6.96 -11.34 -1.42
N LEU A 185 -7.20 -11.55 -0.12
CA LEU A 185 -6.16 -12.09 0.77
C LEU A 185 -5.76 -13.52 0.36
N THR A 186 -6.72 -14.35 -0.02
CA THR A 186 -6.44 -15.72 -0.50
C THR A 186 -5.63 -15.71 -1.79
N HIS A 187 -5.98 -14.87 -2.75
CA HIS A 187 -5.23 -14.74 -4.01
C HIS A 187 -3.82 -14.21 -3.77
N TYR A 188 -3.67 -13.22 -2.87
CA TYR A 188 -2.35 -12.75 -2.48
C TYR A 188 -1.49 -13.86 -1.86
N GLU A 189 -2.05 -14.65 -0.95
CA GLU A 189 -1.33 -15.76 -0.30
C GLU A 189 -0.93 -16.86 -1.28
N MET A 190 -1.77 -17.13 -2.29
CA MET A 190 -1.53 -18.13 -3.33
C MET A 190 -0.62 -17.63 -4.46
N ASN A 191 -0.40 -16.32 -4.55
CA ASN A 191 0.44 -15.75 -5.61
C ASN A 191 1.88 -16.26 -5.47
N PRO A 192 2.45 -16.90 -6.51
CA PRO A 192 3.81 -17.47 -6.44
C PRO A 192 4.91 -16.41 -6.29
N VAL A 193 4.60 -15.14 -6.62
CA VAL A 193 5.51 -13.99 -6.46
C VAL A 193 5.05 -13.06 -5.35
N LYS A 194 4.26 -13.55 -4.39
CA LYS A 194 3.82 -12.76 -3.25
C LYS A 194 5.00 -12.12 -2.51
N GLY A 195 4.74 -10.97 -1.88
CA GLY A 195 5.75 -10.22 -1.14
C GLY A 195 6.30 -10.97 0.08
N GLN A 196 7.50 -10.58 0.50
CA GLN A 196 8.13 -11.00 1.77
C GLN A 196 7.68 -10.11 2.94
N ALA A 197 7.06 -8.98 2.66
CA ALA A 197 6.34 -8.10 3.56
C ALA A 197 5.18 -7.43 2.80
N VAL A 198 4.13 -7.04 3.50
CA VAL A 198 3.02 -6.29 2.91
C VAL A 198 3.15 -4.82 3.27
N LEU A 199 3.03 -3.94 2.27
CA LEU A 199 2.81 -2.52 2.45
C LEU A 199 1.28 -2.32 2.45
N PHE A 200 0.72 -2.07 3.63
CA PHE A 200 -0.72 -1.93 3.81
C PHE A 200 -1.09 -0.45 3.88
N VAL A 201 -1.89 0.03 2.93
CA VAL A 201 -2.12 1.46 2.73
C VAL A 201 -3.35 2.04 3.44
N GLY A 202 -3.81 1.38 4.51
CA GLY A 202 -4.87 1.89 5.39
C GLY A 202 -6.22 1.26 5.15
N ASP A 203 -7.18 1.65 5.97
CA ASP A 203 -8.55 1.15 6.07
C ASP A 203 -8.60 -0.37 6.29
N LEU A 204 -8.52 -0.73 7.57
CA LEU A 204 -8.37 -2.11 7.99
C LEU A 204 -9.73 -2.82 8.10
N SER A 205 -10.46 -2.55 9.17
CA SER A 205 -11.60 -3.38 9.62
C SER A 205 -12.98 -2.88 9.19
N TYR A 206 -13.11 -1.58 8.90
CA TYR A 206 -14.39 -0.90 8.65
C TYR A 206 -15.40 -1.07 9.80
N ALA A 207 -14.91 -1.15 11.03
CA ALA A 207 -15.76 -1.30 12.22
C ALA A 207 -16.69 -0.09 12.42
N ASP A 208 -16.26 1.09 12.02
CA ASP A 208 -17.01 2.34 12.08
C ASP A 208 -18.24 2.40 11.16
N ASN A 209 -18.33 1.52 10.15
CA ASN A 209 -19.51 1.38 9.30
C ASN A 209 -20.68 0.62 9.98
N TYR A 210 -20.45 0.08 11.17
CA TYR A 210 -21.47 -0.65 11.91
C TYR A 210 -22.11 0.22 13.01
N PRO A 211 -23.34 -0.10 13.46
CA PRO A 211 -23.99 0.65 14.52
C PRO A 211 -23.10 0.78 15.77
N ASN A 212 -22.97 2.00 16.29
CA ASN A 212 -22.11 2.35 17.42
C ASN A 212 -20.62 1.98 17.18
N HIS A 213 -20.18 1.91 15.93
CA HIS A 213 -18.81 1.54 15.55
C HIS A 213 -18.40 0.21 16.19
N ASP A 214 -19.11 -0.86 15.85
CA ASP A 214 -19.01 -2.16 16.52
C ASP A 214 -17.58 -2.71 16.51
N ASN A 215 -16.89 -2.54 17.62
CA ASN A 215 -15.49 -2.94 17.78
C ASN A 215 -15.27 -4.47 17.80
N VAL A 216 -16.32 -5.30 17.82
CA VAL A 216 -16.22 -6.74 17.54
C VAL A 216 -15.66 -6.97 16.13
N ARG A 217 -15.89 -6.03 15.21
CA ARG A 217 -15.34 -6.08 13.84
C ARG A 217 -13.81 -5.95 13.80
N TRP A 218 -13.21 -5.29 14.75
CA TRP A 218 -11.75 -5.33 14.93
C TRP A 218 -11.25 -6.72 15.32
N ASP A 219 -11.99 -7.44 16.16
CA ASP A 219 -11.62 -8.79 16.58
C ASP A 219 -11.76 -9.79 15.44
N THR A 220 -12.86 -9.72 14.69
CA THR A 220 -13.06 -10.60 13.51
C THR A 220 -12.05 -10.33 12.43
N TRP A 221 -11.76 -9.06 12.14
CA TRP A 221 -10.73 -8.69 11.16
C TRP A 221 -9.33 -9.19 11.56
N GLY A 222 -8.98 -9.04 12.84
CA GLY A 222 -7.70 -9.54 13.36
C GLY A 222 -7.57 -11.06 13.23
N ARG A 223 -8.64 -11.83 13.49
CA ARG A 223 -8.65 -13.30 13.28
C ARG A 223 -8.58 -13.66 11.79
N PHE A 224 -9.31 -12.96 10.95
CA PHE A 224 -9.31 -13.17 9.49
C PHE A 224 -7.93 -13.00 8.88
N THR A 225 -7.22 -11.95 9.26
CA THR A 225 -5.91 -11.62 8.69
C THR A 225 -4.76 -12.39 9.33
N GLU A 226 -4.96 -13.02 10.49
CA GLU A 226 -3.92 -13.76 11.25
C GLU A 226 -3.17 -14.78 10.39
N ARG A 227 -3.86 -15.44 9.45
CA ARG A 227 -3.26 -16.44 8.55
C ARG A 227 -2.11 -15.89 7.70
N SER A 228 -2.07 -14.58 7.46
CA SER A 228 -0.98 -13.86 6.81
C SER A 228 -0.13 -13.08 7.82
N THR A 229 -0.77 -12.27 8.65
CA THR A 229 -0.11 -11.31 9.56
C THR A 229 0.72 -11.97 10.66
N ALA A 230 0.46 -13.22 11.02
CA ALA A 230 1.25 -13.96 12.00
C ALA A 230 2.61 -14.46 11.45
N TYR A 231 2.74 -14.55 10.13
CA TYR A 231 3.91 -15.13 9.46
C TYR A 231 4.71 -14.15 8.61
N GLN A 232 4.07 -13.04 8.22
CA GLN A 232 4.63 -12.04 7.33
C GLN A 232 4.44 -10.65 7.93
N PRO A 233 5.49 -9.81 8.03
CA PRO A 233 5.31 -8.47 8.55
C PRO A 233 4.48 -7.61 7.60
N TRP A 234 3.47 -6.96 8.16
CA TRP A 234 2.70 -5.93 7.48
C TRP A 234 3.13 -4.56 7.99
N ILE A 235 3.41 -3.64 7.07
CA ILE A 235 3.80 -2.26 7.35
C ILE A 235 2.53 -1.42 7.31
N TRP A 236 2.11 -0.93 8.46
CA TRP A 236 0.79 -0.36 8.67
C TRP A 236 0.73 1.13 8.35
N THR A 237 -0.30 1.54 7.62
CA THR A 237 -0.70 2.93 7.42
C THR A 237 -2.12 3.09 7.97
N ALA A 238 -2.44 4.23 8.59
CA ALA A 238 -3.79 4.51 9.07
C ALA A 238 -4.59 5.25 7.99
N GLY A 239 -5.81 4.79 7.71
CA GLY A 239 -6.79 5.44 6.85
C GLY A 239 -7.85 6.22 7.63
N ASN A 240 -8.94 6.61 6.97
CA ASN A 240 -10.04 7.35 7.60
C ASN A 240 -10.90 6.46 8.52
N HIS A 241 -11.06 5.17 8.18
CA HIS A 241 -11.80 4.23 9.02
C HIS A 241 -11.07 3.88 10.32
N GLU A 242 -9.78 4.19 10.42
CA GLU A 242 -9.01 4.10 11.66
C GLU A 242 -9.23 5.29 12.59
N ILE A 243 -9.74 6.44 12.12
CA ILE A 243 -10.03 7.62 12.96
C ILE A 243 -11.03 7.27 14.04
N ASP A 244 -12.10 6.58 13.67
CA ASP A 244 -13.10 5.98 14.57
C ASP A 244 -13.54 6.99 15.66
N PHE A 245 -13.87 8.23 15.25
CA PHE A 245 -14.29 9.32 16.12
C PHE A 245 -15.82 9.42 16.13
N ALA A 246 -16.45 9.14 17.28
CA ALA A 246 -17.91 9.03 17.43
C ALA A 246 -18.39 9.78 18.69
N PRO A 247 -18.39 11.12 18.68
CA PRO A 247 -18.75 11.92 19.84
C PRO A 247 -20.21 11.72 20.29
N GLU A 248 -21.11 11.30 19.42
CA GLU A 248 -22.51 11.00 19.69
C GLU A 248 -22.70 9.81 20.66
N ILE A 249 -21.72 8.92 20.75
CA ILE A 249 -21.68 7.81 21.70
C ILE A 249 -20.60 8.01 22.79
N GLY A 250 -20.00 9.20 22.86
CA GLY A 250 -18.99 9.57 23.86
C GLY A 250 -17.54 9.21 23.50
N GLU A 251 -17.29 8.73 22.28
CA GLU A 251 -15.96 8.35 21.82
C GLU A 251 -15.28 9.53 21.10
N THR A 252 -14.43 10.24 21.83
CA THR A 252 -13.81 11.50 21.39
C THR A 252 -12.30 11.43 21.19
N ILE A 253 -11.71 10.24 21.29
CA ILE A 253 -10.28 10.03 21.08
C ILE A 253 -10.09 9.40 19.70
N PRO A 254 -9.61 10.15 18.70
CA PRO A 254 -9.41 9.58 17.37
C PRO A 254 -8.32 8.49 17.38
N PHE A 255 -8.46 7.52 16.50
CA PHE A 255 -7.56 6.37 16.33
C PHE A 255 -7.44 5.47 17.56
N LYS A 256 -8.41 5.49 18.49
CA LYS A 256 -8.32 4.73 19.74
C LYS A 256 -8.15 3.23 19.49
N PRO A 257 -9.00 2.53 18.72
CA PRO A 257 -8.82 1.10 18.45
C PRO A 257 -7.48 0.81 17.75
N TYR A 258 -7.15 1.56 16.72
CA TYR A 258 -5.94 1.39 15.94
C TYR A 258 -4.67 1.49 16.78
N THR A 259 -4.53 2.54 17.59
CA THR A 259 -3.32 2.78 18.40
C THR A 259 -3.11 1.74 19.49
N HIS A 260 -4.19 1.10 19.98
CA HIS A 260 -4.08 0.02 20.94
C HIS A 260 -3.73 -1.33 20.29
N ARG A 261 -4.11 -1.54 19.03
CA ARG A 261 -3.93 -2.84 18.33
C ARG A 261 -2.68 -2.89 17.48
N TYR A 262 -2.32 -1.80 16.79
CA TYR A 262 -1.26 -1.79 15.77
C TYR A 262 -0.07 -0.92 16.20
N HIS A 263 0.89 -1.53 16.87
CA HIS A 263 2.13 -0.86 17.22
C HIS A 263 3.11 -0.86 16.04
N VAL A 264 3.79 0.27 15.84
CA VAL A 264 4.79 0.49 14.78
C VAL A 264 6.06 1.14 15.34
N PRO A 265 7.21 1.05 14.67
CA PRO A 265 8.49 1.54 15.19
C PRO A 265 8.69 3.04 15.03
N TYR A 266 7.66 3.86 15.19
CA TYR A 266 7.70 5.30 14.90
C TYR A 266 8.82 6.05 15.62
N ARG A 267 9.14 5.65 16.86
CA ARG A 267 10.22 6.28 17.64
C ARG A 267 11.62 6.00 17.09
N ALA A 268 11.77 4.88 16.36
CA ALA A 268 13.05 4.52 15.74
C ALA A 268 13.45 5.49 14.62
N SER A 269 12.47 6.14 13.98
CA SER A 269 12.69 7.21 13.00
C SER A 269 12.66 8.63 13.59
N GLY A 270 12.53 8.75 14.92
CA GLY A 270 12.39 10.04 15.59
C GLY A 270 11.02 10.70 15.42
N SER A 271 10.01 9.93 14.98
CA SER A 271 8.63 10.40 14.92
C SER A 271 8.01 10.54 16.31
N THR A 272 7.06 11.46 16.43
CA THR A 272 6.34 11.76 17.68
C THR A 272 4.99 11.04 17.79
N ALA A 273 4.51 10.39 16.71
CA ALA A 273 3.26 9.68 16.69
C ALA A 273 3.32 8.45 15.78
N PRO A 274 2.50 7.40 16.05
CA PRO A 274 2.55 6.15 15.29
C PRO A 274 1.95 6.25 13.88
N PHE A 275 1.46 7.39 13.48
CA PHE A 275 0.79 7.59 12.19
C PHE A 275 1.72 7.98 11.05
N TRP A 276 2.94 8.45 11.37
CA TRP A 276 3.99 8.73 10.40
C TRP A 276 5.34 8.25 10.94
N TYR A 277 6.06 7.55 10.13
CA TYR A 277 7.35 6.96 10.48
C TYR A 277 8.10 6.49 9.24
N SER A 278 9.33 6.06 9.42
CA SER A 278 10.12 5.47 8.35
C SER A 278 10.83 4.20 8.81
N ILE A 279 11.11 3.33 7.86
CA ILE A 279 11.94 2.14 8.03
C ILE A 279 12.80 1.92 6.78
N LYS A 280 13.90 1.20 6.96
CA LYS A 280 14.69 0.61 5.87
C LYS A 280 14.39 -0.88 5.79
N ARG A 281 14.24 -1.38 4.55
CA ARG A 281 14.05 -2.81 4.33
C ARG A 281 14.69 -3.21 3.01
N ALA A 282 15.71 -4.09 3.07
CA ALA A 282 16.51 -4.47 1.91
C ALA A 282 17.11 -3.23 1.20
N SER A 283 16.71 -2.96 -0.03
CA SER A 283 17.16 -1.80 -0.81
C SER A 283 16.16 -0.64 -0.80
N ALA A 284 15.13 -0.69 0.05
CA ALA A 284 14.10 0.35 0.13
C ALA A 284 14.18 1.20 1.41
N TYR A 285 13.96 2.50 1.26
CA TYR A 285 13.58 3.43 2.31
C TYR A 285 12.09 3.69 2.20
N ILE A 286 11.34 3.34 3.21
CA ILE A 286 9.88 3.42 3.22
C ILE A 286 9.47 4.50 4.22
N ILE A 287 8.74 5.50 3.74
CA ILE A 287 8.15 6.58 4.54
C ILE A 287 6.65 6.33 4.59
N VAL A 288 6.09 6.23 5.77
CA VAL A 288 4.65 6.17 6.01
C VAL A 288 4.17 7.54 6.47
N LEU A 289 3.11 8.05 5.86
CA LEU A 289 2.49 9.34 6.18
C LEU A 289 1.02 9.15 6.57
N SER A 290 0.53 10.06 7.40
CA SER A 290 -0.89 10.11 7.76
C SER A 290 -1.60 11.19 6.95
N SER A 291 -2.59 10.80 6.16
CA SER A 291 -3.46 11.73 5.45
C SER A 291 -4.41 12.48 6.40
N TYR A 292 -4.65 11.93 7.60
CA TYR A 292 -5.65 12.43 8.57
C TYR A 292 -5.03 13.02 9.84
N SER A 293 -3.72 13.19 9.88
CA SER A 293 -3.03 14.00 10.91
C SER A 293 -2.65 15.34 10.33
N ALA A 294 -2.51 16.36 11.18
CA ALA A 294 -2.13 17.69 10.72
C ALA A 294 -0.81 17.66 9.92
N TYR A 295 -0.83 18.19 8.72
CA TYR A 295 0.29 18.21 7.76
C TYR A 295 0.73 19.60 7.33
N GLY A 296 0.04 20.65 7.79
CA GLY A 296 0.40 22.03 7.48
C GLY A 296 1.77 22.43 8.06
N LYS A 297 2.35 23.48 7.50
CA LYS A 297 3.64 24.02 7.96
C LYS A 297 3.65 24.21 9.49
N TYR A 298 4.75 23.77 10.13
CA TYR A 298 4.96 23.78 11.59
C TYR A 298 4.26 22.68 12.40
N THR A 299 3.42 21.84 11.80
CA THR A 299 2.86 20.67 12.49
C THR A 299 3.93 19.60 12.75
N PRO A 300 3.71 18.68 13.71
CA PRO A 300 4.69 17.63 14.02
C PRO A 300 5.07 16.76 12.82
N GLN A 301 4.09 16.33 12.01
CA GLN A 301 4.32 15.51 10.81
C GLN A 301 5.16 16.28 9.77
N PHE A 302 4.82 17.55 9.51
CA PHE A 302 5.56 18.39 8.57
C PHE A 302 7.03 18.53 8.98
N LYS A 303 7.29 18.91 10.24
CA LYS A 303 8.65 19.08 10.76
C LYS A 303 9.46 17.79 10.72
N TRP A 304 8.80 16.68 11.04
CA TRP A 304 9.45 15.38 10.98
C TRP A 304 9.84 15.03 9.53
N LEU A 305 8.92 15.17 8.57
CA LEU A 305 9.17 14.85 7.17
C LEU A 305 10.25 15.76 6.56
N GLU A 306 10.22 17.07 6.88
CA GLU A 306 11.26 18.02 6.46
C GLU A 306 12.67 17.58 6.91
N ALA A 307 12.76 17.05 8.13
CA ALA A 307 14.01 16.53 8.68
C ALA A 307 14.33 15.09 8.22
N GLU A 308 13.36 14.34 7.76
CA GLU A 308 13.51 12.92 7.39
C GLU A 308 14.08 12.72 6.00
N PHE A 309 13.58 13.46 5.01
CA PHE A 309 14.07 13.35 3.64
C PHE A 309 15.59 13.50 3.48
N PRO A 310 16.26 14.47 4.14
CA PRO A 310 17.71 14.61 4.07
C PRO A 310 18.51 13.41 4.60
N LYS A 311 17.91 12.56 5.42
CA LYS A 311 18.56 11.37 5.97
C LYS A 311 18.61 10.19 4.97
N VAL A 312 17.81 10.25 3.91
CA VAL A 312 17.70 9.17 2.93
C VAL A 312 19.00 9.03 2.14
N ASN A 313 19.76 7.98 2.42
CA ASN A 313 20.97 7.65 1.68
C ASN A 313 20.65 6.74 0.49
N ARG A 314 20.49 7.31 -0.70
CA ARG A 314 20.15 6.58 -1.93
C ARG A 314 21.28 5.62 -2.40
N SER A 315 22.48 5.74 -1.86
CA SER A 315 23.56 4.76 -2.11
C SER A 315 23.40 3.49 -1.27
N GLU A 316 22.66 3.56 -0.18
CA GLU A 316 22.34 2.42 0.71
C GLU A 316 20.97 1.85 0.40
N THR A 317 19.97 2.71 0.28
CA THR A 317 18.56 2.38 -0.01
C THR A 317 18.12 3.14 -1.27
N PRO A 318 18.42 2.63 -2.46
CA PRO A 318 18.12 3.30 -3.73
C PRO A 318 16.64 3.54 -3.99
N TRP A 319 15.75 2.73 -3.44
CA TRP A 319 14.31 2.87 -3.64
C TRP A 319 13.67 3.67 -2.52
N LEU A 320 13.08 4.82 -2.87
CA LEU A 320 12.36 5.68 -1.94
C LEU A 320 10.85 5.54 -2.20
N ILE A 321 10.17 4.89 -1.26
CA ILE A 321 8.75 4.54 -1.34
C ILE A 321 8.00 5.36 -0.30
N VAL A 322 6.86 5.94 -0.66
CA VAL A 322 5.96 6.60 0.29
C VAL A 322 4.63 5.86 0.34
N LEU A 323 4.14 5.62 1.55
CA LEU A 323 2.80 5.10 1.82
C LEU A 323 1.97 6.21 2.45
N MET A 324 0.76 6.38 1.96
CA MET A 324 -0.26 7.24 2.56
C MET A 324 -1.63 6.66 2.24
N HIS A 325 -2.70 7.15 2.86
CA HIS A 325 -4.01 6.59 2.56
C HIS A 325 -4.74 7.35 1.44
N SER A 326 -4.96 8.65 1.59
CA SER A 326 -5.69 9.43 0.58
C SER A 326 -4.81 9.74 -0.64
N PRO A 327 -5.20 9.33 -1.86
CA PRO A 327 -4.43 9.57 -3.07
C PRO A 327 -4.44 11.05 -3.46
N TRP A 328 -3.34 11.53 -4.08
CA TRP A 328 -3.26 12.90 -4.58
C TRP A 328 -3.75 13.01 -6.03
N TYR A 329 -3.53 11.99 -6.82
CA TYR A 329 -3.98 11.91 -8.20
C TYR A 329 -4.95 10.75 -8.36
N ASN A 330 -6.20 11.08 -8.62
CA ASN A 330 -7.32 10.18 -8.70
C ASN A 330 -8.25 10.64 -9.83
N SER A 331 -8.55 9.76 -10.77
CA SER A 331 -9.46 10.06 -11.88
C SER A 331 -10.88 9.51 -11.70
N TYR A 332 -11.16 8.96 -10.53
CA TYR A 332 -12.54 8.62 -10.12
C TYR A 332 -13.21 9.84 -9.51
N ASN A 333 -14.53 9.98 -9.68
CA ASN A 333 -15.26 11.10 -9.10
C ASN A 333 -15.37 11.00 -7.58
N TYR A 334 -15.31 9.81 -7.04
CA TYR A 334 -15.31 9.55 -5.60
C TYR A 334 -13.97 9.98 -5.00
N HIS A 335 -14.01 10.77 -3.94
CA HIS A 335 -12.81 11.34 -3.27
C HIS A 335 -11.88 12.17 -4.18
N TYR A 336 -12.44 12.74 -5.27
CA TYR A 336 -11.64 13.54 -6.19
C TYR A 336 -11.04 14.77 -5.50
N MET A 337 -9.74 14.94 -5.61
CA MET A 337 -8.96 16.03 -5.02
C MET A 337 -9.02 16.14 -3.48
N GLU A 338 -9.46 15.11 -2.77
CA GLU A 338 -9.47 15.12 -1.29
C GLU A 338 -8.05 15.27 -0.69
N GLY A 339 -7.05 14.67 -1.30
CA GLY A 339 -5.64 14.78 -0.92
C GLY A 339 -4.92 16.06 -1.36
N GLU A 340 -5.60 16.99 -2.03
CA GLU A 340 -5.00 18.15 -2.70
C GLU A 340 -4.23 19.07 -1.72
N SER A 341 -4.79 19.34 -0.54
CA SER A 341 -4.13 20.20 0.46
C SER A 341 -2.81 19.62 0.94
N MET A 342 -2.75 18.31 1.16
CA MET A 342 -1.51 17.61 1.55
C MET A 342 -0.53 17.56 0.38
N ARG A 343 -1.01 17.34 -0.83
CA ARG A 343 -0.22 17.36 -2.06
C ARG A 343 0.54 18.69 -2.20
N VAL A 344 -0.16 19.80 -2.14
CA VAL A 344 0.44 21.15 -2.24
C VAL A 344 1.56 21.36 -1.22
N MET A 345 1.41 20.80 -0.01
CA MET A 345 2.41 20.92 1.06
C MET A 345 3.64 20.04 0.85
N TYR A 346 3.48 18.82 0.34
CA TYR A 346 4.54 17.81 0.37
C TYR A 346 5.10 17.42 -0.99
N GLU A 347 4.35 17.56 -2.08
CA GLU A 347 4.79 17.17 -3.42
C GLU A 347 6.10 17.85 -3.87
N PRO A 348 6.36 19.15 -3.55
CA PRO A 348 7.66 19.75 -3.87
C PRO A 348 8.85 18.97 -3.30
N TRP A 349 8.69 18.34 -2.13
CA TRP A 349 9.72 17.48 -1.57
C TRP A 349 9.81 16.14 -2.29
N PHE A 350 8.67 15.54 -2.69
CA PHE A 350 8.68 14.28 -3.43
C PHE A 350 9.44 14.40 -4.75
N VAL A 351 9.23 15.51 -5.46
CA VAL A 351 9.97 15.83 -6.69
C VAL A 351 11.45 16.09 -6.38
N LYS A 352 11.74 16.96 -5.41
CA LYS A 352 13.12 17.33 -5.02
C LYS A 352 13.97 16.12 -4.62
N TYR A 353 13.41 15.22 -3.82
CA TYR A 353 14.11 14.03 -3.31
C TYR A 353 13.94 12.80 -4.20
N LYS A 354 13.31 12.97 -5.38
CA LYS A 354 13.12 11.93 -6.40
C LYS A 354 12.48 10.66 -5.79
N VAL A 355 11.33 10.81 -5.13
CA VAL A 355 10.53 9.67 -4.68
C VAL A 355 10.22 8.79 -5.89
N ASP A 356 10.41 7.49 -5.78
CA ASP A 356 10.22 6.56 -6.91
C ASP A 356 8.75 6.23 -7.15
N VAL A 357 8.04 5.94 -6.06
CA VAL A 357 6.62 5.54 -6.10
C VAL A 357 5.90 5.94 -4.82
N VAL A 358 4.63 6.30 -4.95
CA VAL A 358 3.69 6.56 -3.86
C VAL A 358 2.55 5.56 -3.98
N PHE A 359 2.29 4.80 -2.91
CA PHE A 359 1.13 3.93 -2.82
C PHE A 359 0.08 4.54 -1.89
N ALA A 360 -1.17 4.53 -2.35
CA ALA A 360 -2.31 5.04 -1.61
C ALA A 360 -3.51 4.09 -1.71
N GLY A 361 -4.46 4.22 -0.79
CA GLY A 361 -5.74 3.51 -0.75
C GLY A 361 -6.92 4.44 -1.00
N HIS A 362 -7.96 4.34 -0.13
CA HIS A 362 -9.10 5.24 -0.03
C HIS A 362 -10.09 5.20 -1.20
N VAL A 363 -9.63 5.24 -2.42
CA VAL A 363 -10.47 5.05 -3.61
C VAL A 363 -10.52 3.56 -3.91
N HIS A 364 -11.71 2.97 -3.79
CA HIS A 364 -11.91 1.52 -3.92
C HIS A 364 -11.87 1.09 -5.38
N ALA A 365 -10.71 1.23 -5.97
CA ALA A 365 -10.40 0.88 -7.35
C ALA A 365 -8.88 0.87 -7.55
N TYR A 366 -8.46 0.39 -8.68
CA TYR A 366 -7.06 0.43 -9.10
C TYR A 366 -6.82 1.61 -10.07
N GLU A 367 -5.76 2.39 -9.82
CA GLU A 367 -5.26 3.38 -10.76
C GLU A 367 -3.75 3.55 -10.63
N ARG A 368 -3.06 3.61 -11.77
CA ARG A 368 -1.64 3.95 -11.86
C ARG A 368 -1.47 5.20 -12.72
N SER A 369 -0.73 6.18 -12.20
CA SER A 369 -0.41 7.39 -12.94
C SER A 369 0.81 7.23 -13.85
N GLU A 370 0.97 8.15 -14.79
CA GLU A 370 2.28 8.50 -15.34
C GLU A 370 3.15 9.20 -14.28
N ARG A 371 4.42 9.50 -14.60
CA ARG A 371 5.24 10.37 -13.76
C ARG A 371 4.79 11.80 -13.96
N VAL A 372 4.14 12.34 -12.95
CA VAL A 372 3.50 13.66 -13.02
C VAL A 372 3.71 14.44 -11.74
N SER A 373 3.74 15.76 -11.86
CA SER A 373 3.64 16.66 -10.71
C SER A 373 2.74 17.84 -11.03
N ASN A 374 2.19 18.45 -9.98
CA ASN A 374 1.43 19.70 -10.08
C ASN A 374 1.97 20.77 -9.12
N VAL A 375 3.28 20.84 -9.01
CA VAL A 375 3.99 21.86 -8.19
C VAL A 375 3.63 23.27 -8.67
N ALA A 376 3.34 23.44 -9.96
CA ALA A 376 2.88 24.70 -10.55
C ALA A 376 1.43 25.07 -10.17
N TYR A 377 0.72 24.20 -9.45
CA TYR A 377 -0.68 24.39 -9.05
C TYR A 377 -1.62 24.66 -10.22
N ASN A 378 -1.56 23.79 -11.21
CA ASN A 378 -2.36 23.93 -12.43
C ASN A 378 -3.75 23.28 -12.24
N ILE A 379 -4.74 24.11 -11.92
CA ILE A 379 -6.16 23.73 -11.76
C ILE A 379 -6.96 24.45 -12.83
N VAL A 380 -7.64 23.72 -13.70
CA VAL A 380 -8.44 24.26 -14.80
C VAL A 380 -9.88 23.76 -14.67
N ASN A 381 -10.82 24.69 -14.52
CA ASN A 381 -12.25 24.37 -14.34
C ASN A 381 -12.53 23.38 -13.20
N GLY A 382 -11.79 23.50 -12.08
CA GLY A 382 -11.91 22.58 -10.94
C GLY A 382 -11.24 21.23 -11.13
N LEU A 383 -10.55 21.01 -12.24
CA LEU A 383 -9.83 19.78 -12.54
C LEU A 383 -8.32 19.96 -12.30
N CYS A 384 -7.71 19.02 -11.61
CA CYS A 384 -6.26 18.95 -11.45
C CYS A 384 -5.61 18.56 -12.79
N MET A 385 -4.73 19.41 -13.29
CA MET A 385 -4.06 19.26 -14.58
C MET A 385 -2.55 19.18 -14.36
N PRO A 386 -2.04 18.05 -13.81
CA PRO A 386 -0.61 17.89 -13.60
C PRO A 386 0.15 17.81 -14.93
N LEU A 387 1.43 18.15 -14.87
CA LEU A 387 2.31 18.07 -16.02
C LEU A 387 3.17 16.81 -15.93
N PRO A 388 3.52 16.20 -17.09
CA PRO A 388 4.56 15.17 -17.12
C PRO A 388 5.83 15.69 -16.47
N ASP A 389 6.37 14.91 -15.53
CA ASP A 389 7.56 15.28 -14.77
C ASP A 389 8.42 14.05 -14.50
N PRO A 390 9.52 13.86 -15.25
CA PRO A 390 10.42 12.73 -15.05
C PRO A 390 11.02 12.64 -13.66
N SER A 391 11.06 13.74 -12.90
CA SER A 391 11.58 13.79 -11.53
C SER A 391 10.54 13.41 -10.49
N ALA A 392 9.27 13.33 -10.87
CA ALA A 392 8.16 12.99 -9.98
C ALA A 392 8.01 11.47 -9.78
N PRO A 393 7.34 11.04 -8.71
CA PRO A 393 6.98 9.63 -8.54
C PRO A 393 5.91 9.17 -9.53
N VAL A 394 5.74 7.86 -9.64
CA VAL A 394 4.48 7.25 -10.06
C VAL A 394 3.57 7.17 -8.84
N TYR A 395 2.32 7.54 -8.99
CA TYR A 395 1.29 7.41 -7.96
C TYR A 395 0.41 6.22 -8.30
N ILE A 396 0.24 5.32 -7.33
CA ILE A 396 -0.58 4.12 -7.49
C ILE A 396 -1.62 4.08 -6.39
N THR A 397 -2.89 4.11 -6.80
CA THR A 397 -4.03 3.86 -5.94
C THR A 397 -4.34 2.37 -5.95
N ILE A 398 -4.37 1.75 -4.78
CA ILE A 398 -4.61 0.33 -4.55
C ILE A 398 -5.58 0.14 -3.37
N GLY A 399 -6.68 0.91 -3.37
CA GLY A 399 -7.76 0.81 -2.41
C GLY A 399 -8.77 -0.29 -2.75
N ASP A 400 -8.34 -1.28 -3.51
CA ASP A 400 -9.16 -2.31 -4.13
C ASP A 400 -9.14 -3.65 -3.34
N GLY A 401 -8.93 -3.59 -2.01
CA GLY A 401 -8.82 -4.79 -1.18
C GLY A 401 -10.10 -5.59 -1.03
N GLY A 402 -11.28 -4.99 -1.18
CA GLY A 402 -12.52 -5.74 -1.21
C GLY A 402 -13.54 -5.43 -0.12
N ASN A 403 -13.41 -4.33 0.60
CA ASN A 403 -14.30 -3.94 1.69
C ASN A 403 -15.80 -3.84 1.30
N LEU A 404 -16.66 -3.71 2.31
CA LEU A 404 -18.13 -3.76 2.15
C LEU A 404 -18.74 -2.56 1.41
N GLU A 405 -18.04 -1.43 1.31
CA GLU A 405 -18.56 -0.24 0.61
C GLU A 405 -18.59 -0.44 -0.91
N GLY A 406 -17.86 -1.45 -1.40
CA GLY A 406 -17.84 -1.79 -2.82
C GLY A 406 -16.86 -0.94 -3.62
N LEU A 407 -16.97 -0.99 -4.93
CA LEU A 407 -16.05 -0.36 -5.86
C LEU A 407 -16.49 1.05 -6.29
N ALA A 408 -15.52 1.94 -6.40
CA ALA A 408 -15.68 3.21 -7.08
C ALA A 408 -15.71 2.96 -8.59
N THR A 409 -16.86 3.19 -9.23
CA THR A 409 -17.07 2.90 -10.67
C THR A 409 -17.19 4.15 -11.53
N ASN A 410 -17.49 5.31 -10.93
CA ASN A 410 -17.67 6.57 -11.66
C ASN A 410 -16.32 7.22 -11.93
N MET A 411 -15.92 7.24 -13.20
CA MET A 411 -14.65 7.78 -13.67
C MET A 411 -14.83 9.12 -14.37
N THR A 412 -13.87 10.02 -14.24
CA THR A 412 -13.80 11.25 -15.03
C THR A 412 -13.54 10.89 -16.50
N GLU A 413 -14.39 11.39 -17.39
CA GLU A 413 -14.25 11.19 -18.83
C GLU A 413 -14.07 12.53 -19.57
N PRO A 414 -13.20 12.62 -20.58
CA PRO A 414 -12.26 11.58 -21.01
C PRO A 414 -11.19 11.28 -19.94
N GLN A 415 -10.59 10.08 -19.96
CA GLN A 415 -9.52 9.72 -19.04
C GLN A 415 -8.43 10.80 -19.01
N PRO A 416 -8.06 11.34 -17.84
CA PRO A 416 -7.03 12.35 -17.73
C PRO A 416 -5.66 11.83 -18.21
N LYS A 417 -4.85 12.71 -18.80
CA LYS A 417 -3.54 12.35 -19.35
C LYS A 417 -2.56 11.81 -18.29
N TYR A 418 -2.76 12.16 -17.03
CA TYR A 418 -1.92 11.66 -15.95
C TYR A 418 -2.23 10.20 -15.56
N SER A 419 -3.42 9.71 -15.88
CA SER A 419 -3.85 8.35 -15.59
C SER A 419 -3.34 7.40 -16.67
N ALA A 420 -2.36 6.56 -16.32
CA ALA A 420 -1.79 5.61 -17.27
C ALA A 420 -2.65 4.36 -17.43
N TYR A 421 -3.18 3.85 -16.34
CA TYR A 421 -4.10 2.71 -16.30
C TYR A 421 -5.08 2.87 -15.16
N ARG A 422 -6.34 2.52 -15.37
CA ARG A 422 -7.38 2.49 -14.33
C ARG A 422 -8.39 1.38 -14.56
N GLU A 423 -8.83 0.78 -13.47
CA GLU A 423 -9.85 -0.27 -13.50
C GLU A 423 -10.58 -0.35 -12.15
N ALA A 424 -11.90 -0.41 -12.18
CA ALA A 424 -12.73 -0.66 -11.01
C ALA A 424 -12.90 -2.16 -10.78
N SER A 425 -11.91 -2.81 -10.19
CA SER A 425 -11.93 -4.22 -9.79
C SER A 425 -11.20 -4.39 -8.47
N PHE A 426 -11.59 -5.38 -7.67
CA PHE A 426 -10.84 -5.77 -6.48
C PHE A 426 -9.61 -6.60 -6.84
N GLY A 427 -8.55 -6.42 -6.06
CA GLY A 427 -7.28 -7.09 -6.31
C GLY A 427 -6.19 -6.83 -5.28
N HIS A 428 -4.98 -7.16 -5.67
CA HIS A 428 -3.75 -6.90 -4.91
C HIS A 428 -2.60 -6.66 -5.89
N ALA A 429 -1.47 -6.16 -5.39
CA ALA A 429 -0.31 -6.03 -6.25
C ALA A 429 0.99 -6.50 -5.57
N THR A 430 2.04 -6.59 -6.37
CA THR A 430 3.41 -6.82 -5.93
C THR A 430 4.34 -5.76 -6.49
N PHE A 431 5.33 -5.34 -5.69
CA PHE A 431 6.42 -4.47 -6.09
C PHE A 431 7.73 -5.19 -5.84
N ASP A 432 8.34 -5.67 -6.91
CA ASP A 432 9.49 -6.56 -6.88
C ASP A 432 10.78 -5.81 -7.26
N ILE A 433 11.55 -5.39 -6.28
CA ILE A 433 12.85 -4.74 -6.48
C ILE A 433 13.86 -5.81 -6.90
N LYS A 434 14.41 -5.66 -8.11
CA LYS A 434 15.42 -6.56 -8.66
C LYS A 434 16.84 -6.15 -8.24
N ASN A 435 17.12 -4.86 -8.24
CA ASN A 435 18.42 -4.25 -7.88
C ASN A 435 18.27 -2.74 -7.70
N ARG A 436 19.39 -2.01 -7.57
CA ARG A 436 19.39 -0.54 -7.40
C ARG A 436 18.75 0.26 -8.52
N THR A 437 18.62 -0.32 -9.71
CA THR A 437 18.16 0.41 -10.92
C THR A 437 16.79 -0.03 -11.41
N HIS A 438 16.35 -1.27 -11.13
CA HIS A 438 15.14 -1.86 -11.69
C HIS A 438 14.25 -2.47 -10.61
N ALA A 439 12.96 -2.20 -10.72
CA ALA A 439 11.91 -2.91 -10.01
C ALA A 439 10.76 -3.22 -10.97
N TYR A 440 10.02 -4.26 -10.68
CA TYR A 440 8.86 -4.69 -11.46
C TYR A 440 7.61 -4.58 -10.59
N TYR A 441 6.56 -4.02 -11.15
CA TYR A 441 5.24 -3.92 -10.53
C TYR A 441 4.24 -4.75 -11.30
N GLY A 442 3.42 -5.53 -10.60
CA GLY A 442 2.32 -6.30 -11.16
C GLY A 442 1.06 -6.16 -10.30
N TRP A 443 -0.06 -5.81 -10.94
CA TRP A 443 -1.37 -5.78 -10.32
C TRP A 443 -2.22 -6.96 -10.79
N HIS A 444 -2.92 -7.61 -9.85
CA HIS A 444 -3.68 -8.82 -10.03
C HIS A 444 -5.14 -8.59 -9.63
N ARG A 445 -6.08 -8.66 -10.57
CA ARG A 445 -7.51 -8.59 -10.25
C ARG A 445 -8.04 -9.93 -9.76
N ASN A 446 -9.02 -9.90 -8.85
CA ASN A 446 -9.56 -11.11 -8.25
C ASN A 446 -10.24 -12.07 -9.25
N GLN A 447 -10.83 -11.56 -10.33
CA GLN A 447 -11.58 -12.37 -11.28
C GLN A 447 -10.70 -13.26 -12.18
N ASP A 448 -9.44 -12.88 -12.37
CA ASP A 448 -8.50 -13.65 -13.22
C ASP A 448 -7.75 -14.74 -12.43
N GLY A 449 -8.04 -14.89 -11.13
CA GLY A 449 -7.29 -15.74 -10.23
C GLY A 449 -6.04 -15.06 -9.68
N TYR A 450 -5.17 -15.82 -9.05
CA TYR A 450 -4.09 -15.26 -8.22
C TYR A 450 -2.78 -14.94 -8.96
N ALA A 451 -2.60 -15.47 -10.17
CA ALA A 451 -1.32 -15.40 -10.88
C ALA A 451 -1.33 -14.53 -12.15
N VAL A 452 -2.50 -14.06 -12.59
CA VAL A 452 -2.61 -13.26 -13.82
C VAL A 452 -2.40 -11.78 -13.50
N GLU A 453 -1.42 -11.18 -14.15
CA GLU A 453 -1.16 -9.75 -14.08
C GLU A 453 -2.06 -8.99 -15.05
N ALA A 454 -2.90 -8.09 -14.54
CA ALA A 454 -3.80 -7.28 -15.34
C ALA A 454 -3.21 -5.93 -15.75
N ASP A 455 -2.33 -5.37 -14.93
CA ASP A 455 -1.47 -4.23 -15.27
C ASP A 455 -0.05 -4.46 -14.76
N THR A 456 0.93 -4.02 -15.54
CA THR A 456 2.35 -4.20 -15.20
C THR A 456 3.17 -2.98 -15.57
N MET A 457 4.24 -2.76 -14.83
CA MET A 457 5.19 -1.69 -15.13
C MET A 457 6.60 -2.06 -14.67
N TRP A 458 7.59 -1.80 -15.53
CA TRP A 458 8.98 -1.71 -15.12
C TRP A 458 9.29 -0.32 -14.58
N PHE A 459 9.78 -0.27 -13.34
CA PHE A 459 10.29 0.94 -12.72
C PHE A 459 11.80 1.05 -12.94
N TYR A 460 12.23 2.23 -13.37
CA TYR A 460 13.63 2.64 -13.38
C TYR A 460 13.87 3.59 -12.21
N ASN A 461 14.85 3.28 -11.38
CA ASN A 461 15.13 4.07 -10.19
C ASN A 461 15.47 5.53 -10.54
N ARG A 462 14.85 6.48 -9.87
CA ARG A 462 14.94 7.91 -10.18
C ARG A 462 16.30 8.52 -9.84
N PHE A 463 16.99 7.95 -8.89
CA PHE A 463 18.30 8.45 -8.46
C PHE A 463 19.47 7.89 -9.31
N TRP A 464 19.38 6.61 -9.72
CA TRP A 464 20.46 5.90 -10.38
C TRP A 464 20.36 5.88 -11.92
N ASN A 465 19.20 6.18 -12.49
CA ASN A 465 19.01 6.32 -13.93
C ASN A 465 18.94 7.80 -14.31
N ALA A 466 20.01 8.32 -14.84
CA ALA A 466 20.09 9.68 -15.36
C ALA A 466 19.46 9.85 -16.77
N VAL A 467 18.73 8.85 -17.27
CA VAL A 467 18.29 8.77 -18.68
C VAL A 467 17.27 9.83 -19.07
N ASP A 468 16.70 10.57 -18.13
CA ASP A 468 15.61 11.50 -18.39
C ASP A 468 15.89 12.95 -17.97
N GLU A 469 17.14 13.37 -17.84
CA GLU A 469 17.41 14.80 -17.82
C GLU A 469 17.27 15.30 -19.27
N PRO A 470 16.34 16.22 -19.57
CA PRO A 470 16.31 16.86 -20.88
C PRO A 470 17.70 17.49 -21.08
N SER A 471 18.38 17.10 -22.17
CA SER A 471 19.62 17.74 -22.58
C SER A 471 19.36 19.24 -22.53
N SER A 472 20.01 19.95 -21.61
CA SER A 472 20.06 21.38 -21.62
C SER A 472 20.71 21.76 -22.94
N SER A 473 19.91 22.03 -23.96
CA SER A 473 20.37 22.67 -25.18
C SER A 473 20.86 24.06 -24.78
N SER A 474 22.18 24.15 -24.72
CA SER A 474 22.93 25.41 -24.68
C SER A 474 22.47 26.35 -25.76
#